data_35a69d81878ff4b0badb69f34ed1e2c5
#
_entry.id   35a69d81878ff4b0badb69f34ed1e2c5
#
_cell.length_a   1.000
_cell.length_b   1.000
_cell.length_c   1.000
_cell.angle_alpha   90.00
_cell.angle_beta   90.00
_cell.angle_gamma   90.00
#
_symmetry.space_group_name_H-M   'P 1'
#
loop_
_entity.id
_entity.type
_entity.pdbx_description
1 polymer ?
#
loop_
_entity_poly.entity_id
_entity_poly.type
_entity_poly.pdbx_seq_one_letter_code
_entity_poly.pdbx_strand_id
1 'polypeptide(L)'
;MRKKILAAMLCTAMGLAACACKGTTPTESEFPTVRVPEKTATPAVSATPAPTGSGQEEVPFTDYETYVATTKLAKDYVGFPVEKVTDEEIEAYFKEVLERNKTMEERDRAVQNGDVANIDFTGYLDGEPFEGGADTGFDLEIGAGGFIDGFEEGLVGAKKGETRSLNLKFPDEYKINPDMAGKAVVFEVKVNSVSEYVLPELTDDFVKELTDGEYTTVEAFREYSIDALTKDKQYLAVIDYLVQNSEFPELNEEYITASLDSMKNYYQMYAVMYGVDLETFMQMAGIADTKTFWDDMEAEIRRMEKERIVLYCVAKAEGITLTEEEFTKYATELAESYQQTLEQFLEERERKYVEQSLMMERALEFLLENVTEK
;
A
#
# COMPACT_ATOMS: atom_id res chain seq x y z
N MET A 1 -18.28 -9.24 -14.51
CA MET A 1 -16.96 -8.76 -14.90
C MET A 1 -16.73 -7.28 -14.58
N ARG A 2 -17.53 -6.31 -15.07
CA ARG A 2 -17.40 -4.86 -14.73
C ARG A 2 -17.41 -4.55 -13.21
N LYS A 3 -18.13 -5.33 -12.39
CA LYS A 3 -18.32 -5.08 -10.95
C LYS A 3 -17.15 -5.41 -10.03
N LYS A 4 -16.27 -6.34 -10.41
CA LYS A 4 -15.12 -6.73 -9.57
C LYS A 4 -13.94 -5.77 -9.71
N ILE A 5 -13.82 -5.07 -10.83
CA ILE A 5 -12.75 -4.09 -11.07
C ILE A 5 -12.97 -2.83 -10.26
N LEU A 6 -14.21 -2.31 -10.23
CA LEU A 6 -14.55 -1.16 -9.39
C LEU A 6 -14.45 -1.48 -7.89
N ALA A 7 -14.85 -2.69 -7.47
CA ALA A 7 -14.68 -3.17 -6.11
C ALA A 7 -13.21 -3.32 -5.72
N ALA A 8 -12.32 -3.69 -6.65
CA ALA A 8 -10.88 -3.77 -6.39
C ALA A 8 -10.24 -2.39 -6.25
N MET A 9 -10.67 -1.39 -7.02
CA MET A 9 -10.25 0.01 -6.85
C MET A 9 -10.74 0.61 -5.51
N LEU A 10 -11.92 0.21 -5.04
CA LEU A 10 -12.42 0.57 -3.71
C LEU A 10 -11.74 -0.24 -2.57
N CYS A 11 -11.37 -1.51 -2.81
CA CYS A 11 -10.84 -2.41 -1.79
C CYS A 11 -9.35 -2.21 -1.47
N THR A 12 -8.53 -1.66 -2.36
CA THR A 12 -7.09 -1.46 -2.09
C THR A 12 -6.82 -0.42 -1.00
N ALA A 13 -7.72 0.52 -0.79
CA ALA A 13 -7.64 1.45 0.34
C ALA A 13 -8.26 0.90 1.65
N MET A 14 -9.10 -0.14 1.57
CA MET A 14 -9.69 -0.82 2.74
C MET A 14 -8.82 -1.95 3.28
N GLY A 15 -7.88 -2.47 2.50
CA GLY A 15 -7.01 -3.60 2.89
C GLY A 15 -6.15 -3.34 4.12
N LEU A 16 -5.89 -2.09 4.45
CA LEU A 16 -5.13 -1.70 5.66
C LEU A 16 -5.97 -1.75 6.95
N ALA A 17 -7.31 -1.69 6.86
CA ALA A 17 -8.19 -1.71 8.04
C ALA A 17 -8.77 -3.11 8.37
N ALA A 18 -8.82 -4.03 7.41
CA ALA A 18 -9.48 -5.33 7.59
C ALA A 18 -8.63 -6.36 8.37
N CYS A 19 -7.32 -6.14 8.53
CA CYS A 19 -6.43 -7.06 9.28
C CYS A 19 -6.58 -6.98 10.80
N ALA A 20 -7.24 -5.94 11.34
CA ALA A 20 -7.33 -5.71 12.79
C ALA A 20 -8.50 -6.44 13.50
N CYS A 21 -9.41 -7.10 12.79
CA CYS A 21 -10.66 -7.63 13.36
C CYS A 21 -10.70 -9.15 13.63
N LYS A 22 -9.60 -9.90 13.45
CA LYS A 22 -9.53 -11.29 13.94
C LYS A 22 -8.48 -11.37 15.03
N GLY A 23 -8.95 -11.61 16.27
CA GLY A 23 -8.13 -11.85 17.46
C GLY A 23 -7.30 -13.16 17.40
N THR A 24 -6.51 -13.31 16.36
CA THR A 24 -5.45 -14.29 16.25
C THR A 24 -4.15 -13.51 16.10
N THR A 25 -3.22 -13.73 17.00
CA THR A 25 -1.84 -13.25 16.87
C THR A 25 -1.31 -13.59 15.48
N PRO A 26 -0.83 -12.61 14.69
CA PRO A 26 -0.22 -12.89 13.40
C PRO A 26 1.04 -13.74 13.61
N THR A 27 1.19 -14.79 12.84
CA THR A 27 2.48 -15.50 12.73
C THR A 27 3.45 -14.63 11.92
N GLU A 28 4.74 -14.63 12.30
CA GLU A 28 5.82 -13.76 11.78
C GLU A 28 6.00 -13.67 10.24
N SER A 29 5.22 -14.38 9.45
CA SER A 29 5.34 -14.42 7.99
C SER A 29 4.35 -13.51 7.22
N GLU A 30 3.49 -12.74 7.88
CA GLU A 30 2.43 -11.93 7.23
C GLU A 30 2.63 -10.41 7.37
N PHE A 31 3.85 -9.94 7.54
CA PHE A 31 4.08 -8.50 7.54
C PHE A 31 4.15 -7.98 6.10
N PRO A 32 3.26 -7.05 5.70
CA PRO A 32 3.48 -6.31 4.48
C PRO A 32 4.77 -5.50 4.67
N THR A 33 5.77 -5.78 3.87
CA THR A 33 6.90 -4.86 3.71
C THR A 33 6.31 -3.50 3.37
N VAL A 34 6.44 -2.54 4.30
CA VAL A 34 6.05 -1.14 4.06
C VAL A 34 7.01 -0.62 2.99
N ARG A 35 6.62 -0.76 1.72
CA ARG A 35 7.30 -0.03 0.66
C ARG A 35 6.78 1.40 0.72
N VAL A 36 7.68 2.32 1.03
CA VAL A 36 7.49 3.74 0.70
C VAL A 36 7.12 3.80 -0.79
N PRO A 37 6.01 4.45 -1.18
CA PRO A 37 5.66 4.57 -2.57
C PRO A 37 6.78 5.31 -3.30
N GLU A 38 7.48 4.62 -4.19
CA GLU A 38 8.18 5.29 -5.27
C GLU A 38 7.16 6.15 -6.03
N LYS A 39 7.58 7.30 -6.47
CA LYS A 39 6.82 8.45 -7.00
C LYS A 39 5.85 8.18 -8.17
N THR A 40 5.24 7.01 -8.31
CA THR A 40 4.35 6.67 -9.43
C THR A 40 3.29 5.61 -9.12
N ALA A 41 2.66 5.65 -7.96
CA ALA A 41 1.41 4.90 -7.76
C ALA A 41 0.44 5.77 -6.98
N THR A 42 -0.45 6.41 -7.69
CA THR A 42 -1.58 7.14 -7.08
C THR A 42 -2.53 6.11 -6.48
N PRO A 43 -2.85 6.18 -5.19
CA PRO A 43 -3.86 5.30 -4.61
C PRO A 43 -5.22 5.63 -5.21
N ALA A 44 -5.94 4.60 -5.62
CA ALA A 44 -7.34 4.72 -6.04
C ALA A 44 -8.18 5.42 -4.96
N VAL A 45 -9.21 6.15 -5.41
CA VAL A 45 -10.14 6.89 -4.53
C VAL A 45 -10.64 6.00 -3.41
N SER A 46 -10.20 6.29 -2.20
CA SER A 46 -10.62 5.54 -1.03
C SER A 46 -12.00 6.01 -0.60
N ALA A 47 -12.94 5.09 -0.53
CA ALA A 47 -14.14 5.30 0.26
C ALA A 47 -13.75 5.59 1.73
N THR A 48 -14.58 6.38 2.38
CA THR A 48 -14.52 6.77 3.79
C THR A 48 -13.88 5.70 4.70
N PRO A 49 -12.94 6.06 5.59
CA PRO A 49 -12.38 5.09 6.54
C PRO A 49 -13.49 4.42 7.35
N ALA A 50 -13.42 3.12 7.46
CA ALA A 50 -14.36 2.36 8.27
C ALA A 50 -14.16 2.68 9.76
N PRO A 51 -15.23 2.86 10.54
CA PRO A 51 -15.11 2.94 11.99
C PRO A 51 -14.65 1.59 12.53
N THR A 52 -13.46 1.56 13.12
CA THR A 52 -12.96 0.39 13.83
C THR A 52 -13.32 0.51 15.31
N GLY A 53 -13.87 -0.56 15.84
CA GLY A 53 -14.30 -0.61 17.23
C GLY A 53 -13.18 -0.33 18.24
N SER A 54 -13.60 0.28 19.35
CA SER A 54 -12.87 0.56 20.60
C SER A 54 -11.78 1.64 20.55
N GLY A 55 -12.20 2.92 20.69
CA GLY A 55 -11.36 3.96 21.26
C GLY A 55 -10.60 4.84 20.28
N GLN A 56 -10.85 4.75 18.99
CA GLN A 56 -10.39 5.75 18.00
C GLN A 56 -11.49 6.80 17.80
N GLU A 57 -11.13 8.07 17.78
CA GLU A 57 -12.04 9.13 17.39
C GLU A 57 -12.50 8.88 15.96
N GLU A 58 -13.82 8.87 15.74
CA GLU A 58 -14.41 8.68 14.41
C GLU A 58 -13.98 9.84 13.52
N VAL A 59 -13.46 9.53 12.33
CA VAL A 59 -13.18 10.56 11.31
C VAL A 59 -14.51 11.13 10.85
N PRO A 60 -14.76 12.44 11.01
CA PRO A 60 -16.04 13.04 10.65
C PRO A 60 -16.29 12.96 9.16
N PHE A 61 -17.55 12.73 8.77
CA PHE A 61 -17.91 12.72 7.36
C PHE A 61 -17.99 14.13 6.81
N THR A 62 -17.51 14.30 5.58
CA THR A 62 -17.69 15.55 4.83
C THR A 62 -19.05 15.53 4.11
N ASP A 63 -19.86 16.57 4.28
CA ASP A 63 -21.09 16.78 3.50
C ASP A 63 -20.75 17.50 2.18
N TYR A 64 -20.56 16.73 1.11
CA TYR A 64 -20.17 17.25 -0.19
C TYR A 64 -21.22 18.17 -0.85
N GLU A 65 -22.49 18.12 -0.44
CA GLU A 65 -23.52 19.05 -0.91
C GLU A 65 -23.18 20.52 -0.63
N THR A 66 -22.45 20.76 0.47
CA THR A 66 -22.04 22.12 0.87
C THR A 66 -21.03 22.75 -0.10
N TYR A 67 -20.31 21.92 -0.85
CA TYR A 67 -19.30 22.34 -1.81
C TYR A 67 -19.86 22.66 -3.20
N VAL A 68 -21.05 22.15 -3.56
CA VAL A 68 -21.60 22.29 -4.92
C VAL A 68 -21.79 23.75 -5.34
N ALA A 69 -22.27 24.60 -4.44
CA ALA A 69 -22.52 26.01 -4.74
C ALA A 69 -21.26 26.88 -4.76
N THR A 70 -20.17 26.43 -4.13
CA THR A 70 -18.97 27.24 -3.87
C THR A 70 -17.77 26.81 -4.68
N THR A 71 -17.73 25.53 -5.13
CA THR A 71 -16.69 25.04 -6.02
C THR A 71 -16.94 25.54 -7.45
N LYS A 72 -15.91 26.12 -8.06
CA LYS A 72 -15.95 26.45 -9.49
C LYS A 72 -15.30 25.28 -10.25
N LEU A 73 -16.14 24.34 -10.64
CA LEU A 73 -15.70 23.15 -11.36
C LEU A 73 -15.04 23.54 -12.69
N ALA A 74 -13.91 22.90 -13.00
CA ALA A 74 -13.26 23.01 -14.30
C ALA A 74 -14.23 22.60 -15.42
N LYS A 75 -14.05 23.18 -16.62
CA LYS A 75 -14.82 22.87 -17.82
C LYS A 75 -14.03 21.90 -18.70
N ASP A 76 -14.66 21.42 -19.75
CA ASP A 76 -14.01 20.64 -20.81
C ASP A 76 -13.45 19.27 -20.34
N TYR A 77 -14.06 18.68 -19.29
CA TYR A 77 -13.75 17.33 -18.84
C TYR A 77 -14.47 16.26 -19.67
N VAL A 78 -15.55 16.59 -20.35
CA VAL A 78 -16.22 15.72 -21.32
C VAL A 78 -15.42 15.72 -22.62
N GLY A 79 -15.03 14.55 -23.09
CA GLY A 79 -14.14 14.41 -24.25
C GLY A 79 -12.69 14.75 -23.93
N PHE A 80 -12.29 14.73 -22.66
CA PHE A 80 -10.93 15.02 -22.21
C PHE A 80 -9.95 14.04 -22.91
N PRO A 81 -8.89 14.54 -23.57
CA PRO A 81 -8.00 13.71 -24.33
C PRO A 81 -6.98 12.99 -23.43
N VAL A 82 -6.90 11.67 -23.54
CA VAL A 82 -5.93 10.84 -22.82
C VAL A 82 -5.09 10.03 -23.81
N GLU A 83 -3.81 9.93 -23.56
CA GLU A 83 -2.89 9.15 -24.37
C GLU A 83 -3.11 7.65 -24.16
N LYS A 84 -2.96 6.87 -25.23
CA LYS A 84 -3.05 5.40 -25.15
C LYS A 84 -1.96 4.83 -24.24
N VAL A 85 -2.26 3.68 -23.68
CA VAL A 85 -1.25 2.86 -23.01
C VAL A 85 -0.25 2.37 -24.07
N THR A 86 1.03 2.52 -23.77
CA THR A 86 2.12 2.11 -24.67
C THR A 86 2.54 0.67 -24.39
N ASP A 87 3.22 0.04 -25.36
CA ASP A 87 3.79 -1.29 -25.16
C ASP A 87 4.83 -1.29 -24.04
N GLU A 88 5.59 -0.22 -23.87
CA GLU A 88 6.56 -0.07 -22.79
C GLU A 88 5.90 -0.06 -21.40
N GLU A 89 4.76 0.61 -21.25
CA GLU A 89 3.98 0.64 -20.01
C GLU A 89 3.44 -0.76 -19.67
N ILE A 90 2.99 -1.52 -20.68
CA ILE A 90 2.49 -2.89 -20.50
C ILE A 90 3.63 -3.84 -20.11
N GLU A 91 4.78 -3.75 -20.77
CA GLU A 91 5.94 -4.59 -20.43
C GLU A 91 6.49 -4.26 -19.03
N ALA A 92 6.48 -2.97 -18.63
CA ALA A 92 6.84 -2.55 -17.28
C ALA A 92 5.89 -3.13 -16.23
N TYR A 93 4.58 -3.13 -16.51
CA TYR A 93 3.58 -3.74 -15.64
C TYR A 93 3.80 -5.26 -15.50
N PHE A 94 4.03 -5.98 -16.60
CA PHE A 94 4.31 -7.42 -16.51
C PHE A 94 5.61 -7.72 -15.76
N LYS A 95 6.63 -6.92 -15.96
CA LYS A 95 7.86 -7.06 -15.17
C LYS A 95 7.57 -6.90 -13.67
N GLU A 96 6.75 -5.94 -13.29
CA GLU A 96 6.36 -5.76 -11.90
C GLU A 96 5.54 -6.94 -11.36
N VAL A 97 4.62 -7.48 -12.16
CA VAL A 97 3.86 -8.70 -11.81
C VAL A 97 4.80 -9.86 -11.54
N LEU A 98 5.80 -10.10 -12.41
CA LEU A 98 6.77 -11.17 -12.23
C LEU A 98 7.66 -10.94 -10.98
N GLU A 99 8.13 -9.71 -10.76
CA GLU A 99 8.92 -9.36 -9.57
C GLU A 99 8.16 -9.59 -8.25
N ARG A 100 6.86 -9.30 -8.23
CA ARG A 100 6.00 -9.55 -7.05
C ARG A 100 5.74 -11.03 -6.79
N ASN A 101 5.88 -11.86 -7.82
CA ASN A 101 5.65 -13.30 -7.77
C ASN A 101 6.96 -14.11 -7.85
N LYS A 102 8.12 -13.46 -7.61
CA LYS A 102 9.38 -14.17 -7.53
C LYS A 102 9.37 -15.21 -6.41
N THR A 103 9.97 -16.36 -6.66
CA THR A 103 10.11 -17.46 -5.71
C THR A 103 11.55 -17.59 -5.24
N MET A 104 11.77 -18.20 -4.08
CA MET A 104 13.11 -18.50 -3.60
C MET A 104 13.48 -19.92 -3.99
N GLU A 105 14.63 -20.10 -4.64
CA GLU A 105 15.21 -21.41 -4.96
C GLU A 105 16.55 -21.61 -4.26
N GLU A 106 16.68 -22.72 -3.55
CA GLU A 106 17.95 -23.07 -2.91
C GLU A 106 19.04 -23.35 -3.95
N ARG A 107 20.24 -22.84 -3.70
CA ARG A 107 21.42 -22.99 -4.56
C ARG A 107 22.58 -23.66 -3.81
N ASP A 108 23.18 -24.67 -4.44
CA ASP A 108 24.41 -25.30 -3.93
C ASP A 108 25.66 -24.55 -4.43
N ARG A 109 25.80 -23.32 -3.98
CA ARG A 109 26.93 -22.43 -4.26
C ARG A 109 27.23 -21.53 -3.08
N ALA A 110 28.32 -20.77 -3.16
CA ALA A 110 28.63 -19.74 -2.18
C ALA A 110 27.67 -18.55 -2.29
N VAL A 111 27.41 -17.89 -1.17
CA VAL A 111 26.61 -16.67 -1.00
C VAL A 111 27.10 -15.55 -1.90
N GLN A 112 26.21 -14.87 -2.58
CA GLN A 112 26.45 -13.71 -3.43
C GLN A 112 25.54 -12.56 -3.00
N ASN A 113 25.83 -11.34 -3.45
CA ASN A 113 24.92 -10.21 -3.27
C ASN A 113 23.59 -10.49 -3.98
N GLY A 114 22.49 -10.15 -3.31
CA GLY A 114 21.12 -10.40 -3.77
C GLY A 114 20.57 -11.79 -3.43
N ASP A 115 21.40 -12.67 -2.84
CA ASP A 115 20.92 -13.95 -2.30
C ASP A 115 20.23 -13.76 -0.96
N VAL A 116 19.38 -14.72 -0.62
CA VAL A 116 18.83 -14.90 0.72
C VAL A 116 19.60 -16.03 1.41
N ALA A 117 20.37 -15.68 2.43
CA ALA A 117 21.07 -16.64 3.27
C ALA A 117 20.22 -16.94 4.52
N ASN A 118 19.80 -18.21 4.70
CA ASN A 118 19.24 -18.62 5.97
C ASN A 118 20.38 -18.84 6.96
N ILE A 119 20.36 -18.13 8.08
CA ILE A 119 21.47 -18.09 9.03
C ILE A 119 21.04 -18.35 10.48
N ASP A 120 21.94 -18.94 11.26
CA ASP A 120 21.91 -18.85 12.71
C ASP A 120 23.02 -17.89 13.12
N PHE A 121 22.75 -16.94 14.00
CA PHE A 121 23.78 -16.02 14.46
C PHE A 121 23.72 -15.77 15.95
N THR A 122 24.88 -15.43 16.55
CA THR A 122 25.02 -15.01 17.94
C THR A 122 26.06 -13.91 18.02
N GLY A 123 25.68 -12.78 18.58
CA GLY A 123 26.55 -11.63 18.84
C GLY A 123 27.11 -11.65 20.25
N TYR A 124 28.39 -11.28 20.36
CA TYR A 124 29.14 -11.23 21.62
C TYR A 124 29.73 -9.82 21.84
N LEU A 125 29.44 -9.24 22.99
CA LEU A 125 30.10 -8.04 23.50
C LEU A 125 31.06 -8.44 24.60
N ASP A 126 32.32 -8.08 24.47
CA ASP A 126 33.38 -8.44 25.45
C ASP A 126 33.44 -9.95 25.75
N GLY A 127 33.02 -10.80 24.79
CA GLY A 127 33.03 -12.25 24.90
C GLY A 127 31.75 -12.86 25.52
N GLU A 128 30.76 -12.04 25.92
CA GLU A 128 29.48 -12.48 26.47
C GLU A 128 28.35 -12.23 25.44
N PRO A 129 27.42 -13.18 25.28
CA PRO A 129 26.25 -12.97 24.43
C PRO A 129 25.40 -11.80 24.97
N PHE A 130 24.80 -11.02 24.08
CA PHE A 130 23.92 -9.92 24.47
C PHE A 130 22.46 -10.15 24.01
N GLU A 131 21.52 -9.56 24.73
CA GLU A 131 20.10 -9.65 24.42
C GLU A 131 19.77 -8.99 23.09
N GLY A 132 19.00 -9.68 22.23
CA GLY A 132 18.68 -9.24 20.87
C GLY A 132 19.82 -9.47 19.84
N GLY A 133 20.95 -10.06 20.25
CA GLY A 133 22.08 -10.36 19.36
C GLY A 133 22.09 -11.77 18.79
N ALA A 134 21.04 -12.59 18.96
CA ALA A 134 21.02 -13.95 18.49
C ALA A 134 19.68 -14.34 17.87
N ASP A 135 19.72 -15.08 16.77
CA ASP A 135 18.56 -15.72 16.17
C ASP A 135 18.95 -17.01 15.43
N THR A 136 17.96 -17.83 15.10
CA THR A 136 18.16 -19.10 14.38
C THR A 136 17.17 -19.22 13.23
N GLY A 137 17.68 -19.64 12.06
CA GLY A 137 16.85 -19.79 10.87
C GLY A 137 16.40 -18.46 10.27
N PHE A 138 17.14 -17.38 10.52
CA PHE A 138 16.83 -16.07 10.01
C PHE A 138 17.18 -15.97 8.52
N ASP A 139 16.21 -15.52 7.69
CA ASP A 139 16.42 -15.29 6.27
C ASP A 139 16.96 -13.87 6.05
N LEU A 140 18.22 -13.76 5.66
CA LEU A 140 18.93 -12.52 5.42
C LEU A 140 19.16 -12.30 3.93
N GLU A 141 18.60 -11.23 3.38
CA GLU A 141 18.89 -10.77 2.03
C GLU A 141 20.24 -10.03 2.03
N ILE A 142 21.21 -10.57 1.30
CA ILE A 142 22.60 -10.08 1.26
C ILE A 142 22.69 -8.83 0.38
N GLY A 143 23.07 -7.72 0.96
CA GLY A 143 23.17 -6.41 0.31
C GLY A 143 21.96 -5.51 0.51
N ALA A 144 20.95 -5.94 1.30
CA ALA A 144 19.80 -5.12 1.62
C ALA A 144 20.07 -4.04 2.68
N GLY A 145 21.15 -4.18 3.45
CA GLY A 145 21.56 -3.21 4.49
C GLY A 145 20.69 -3.31 5.77
N GLY A 146 20.14 -4.48 6.06
CA GLY A 146 19.33 -4.72 7.24
C GLY A 146 20.15 -4.90 8.54
N PHE A 147 21.44 -5.16 8.42
CA PHE A 147 22.35 -5.36 9.54
C PHE A 147 23.44 -4.26 9.61
N ILE A 148 24.22 -4.25 10.68
CA ILE A 148 25.33 -3.32 10.83
C ILE A 148 26.42 -3.54 9.75
N ASP A 149 27.13 -2.47 9.39
CA ASP A 149 28.14 -2.46 8.34
C ASP A 149 29.14 -3.62 8.46
N GLY A 150 29.35 -4.34 7.37
CA GLY A 150 30.28 -5.47 7.31
C GLY A 150 29.65 -6.84 7.66
N PHE A 151 28.42 -6.89 8.15
CA PHE A 151 27.77 -8.17 8.49
C PHE A 151 27.42 -8.95 7.22
N GLU A 152 26.67 -8.34 6.31
CA GLU A 152 26.24 -8.98 5.06
C GLU A 152 27.43 -9.24 4.11
N GLU A 153 28.32 -8.26 3.96
CA GLU A 153 29.55 -8.40 3.17
C GLU A 153 30.45 -9.51 3.71
N GLY A 154 30.48 -9.68 5.03
CA GLY A 154 31.24 -10.74 5.69
C GLY A 154 30.73 -12.14 5.35
N LEU A 155 29.50 -12.28 4.90
CA LEU A 155 28.90 -13.56 4.50
C LEU A 155 29.08 -13.85 3.02
N VAL A 156 29.40 -12.88 2.17
CA VAL A 156 29.65 -13.12 0.74
C VAL A 156 30.79 -14.15 0.58
N GLY A 157 30.54 -15.17 -0.24
CA GLY A 157 31.48 -16.28 -0.45
C GLY A 157 31.38 -17.41 0.59
N ALA A 158 30.56 -17.28 1.64
CA ALA A 158 30.29 -18.39 2.58
C ALA A 158 29.48 -19.49 1.89
N LYS A 159 29.63 -20.74 2.34
CA LYS A 159 28.89 -21.88 1.83
C LYS A 159 27.92 -22.42 2.88
N LYS A 160 26.93 -23.15 2.42
CA LYS A 160 26.04 -23.94 3.29
C LYS A 160 26.84 -24.76 4.31
N GLY A 161 26.47 -24.64 5.59
CA GLY A 161 27.13 -25.28 6.72
C GLY A 161 28.38 -24.58 7.23
N GLU A 162 28.88 -23.54 6.56
CA GLU A 162 30.05 -22.74 6.99
C GLU A 162 29.66 -21.82 8.16
N THR A 163 30.55 -21.74 9.15
CA THR A 163 30.43 -20.76 10.24
C THR A 163 31.52 -19.70 10.06
N ARG A 164 31.14 -18.43 10.15
CA ARG A 164 32.04 -17.28 10.10
C ARG A 164 31.99 -16.50 11.40
N SER A 165 33.15 -16.00 11.81
CA SER A 165 33.28 -15.05 12.90
C SER A 165 33.55 -13.65 12.33
N LEU A 166 32.58 -12.74 12.50
CA LEU A 166 32.61 -11.39 11.97
C LEU A 166 32.94 -10.43 13.10
N ASN A 167 34.09 -9.73 12.95
CA ASN A 167 34.52 -8.70 13.91
C ASN A 167 34.03 -7.35 13.39
N LEU A 168 33.00 -6.80 14.00
CA LEU A 168 32.27 -5.62 13.55
C LEU A 168 32.25 -4.53 14.63
N LYS A 169 31.70 -3.38 14.30
CA LYS A 169 31.49 -2.26 15.21
C LYS A 169 30.08 -1.71 14.99
N PHE A 170 29.34 -1.49 16.08
CA PHE A 170 28.08 -0.76 15.98
C PHE A 170 28.33 0.69 15.51
N PRO A 171 27.41 1.27 14.75
CA PRO A 171 27.49 2.69 14.36
C PRO A 171 27.71 3.61 15.57
N ASP A 172 28.42 4.71 15.36
CA ASP A 172 28.69 5.67 16.44
C ASP A 172 27.39 6.36 16.94
N GLU A 173 26.36 6.42 16.08
CA GLU A 173 24.98 6.77 16.41
C GLU A 173 24.09 5.55 16.15
N TYR A 174 23.82 4.75 17.16
CA TYR A 174 22.96 3.58 17.06
C TYR A 174 21.67 3.82 17.87
N LYS A 175 20.65 4.34 17.18
CA LYS A 175 19.39 4.79 17.80
C LYS A 175 18.56 3.64 18.37
N ILE A 176 18.64 2.44 17.79
CA ILE A 176 17.90 1.24 18.23
C ILE A 176 18.33 0.84 19.64
N ASN A 177 19.63 0.93 19.93
CA ASN A 177 20.17 0.69 21.26
C ASN A 177 21.39 1.61 21.50
N PRO A 178 21.18 2.82 22.05
CA PRO A 178 22.25 3.80 22.27
C PRO A 178 23.40 3.28 23.15
N ASP A 179 23.14 2.30 24.02
CA ASP A 179 24.17 1.69 24.87
C ASP A 179 25.17 0.85 24.07
N MET A 180 24.84 0.46 22.85
CA MET A 180 25.73 -0.28 21.95
C MET A 180 26.49 0.61 20.99
N ALA A 181 26.15 1.89 20.88
CA ALA A 181 26.78 2.83 19.95
C ALA A 181 28.31 2.81 20.06
N GLY A 182 28.99 2.62 18.93
CA GLY A 182 30.45 2.61 18.82
C GLY A 182 31.16 1.41 19.45
N LYS A 183 30.44 0.43 20.04
CA LYS A 183 31.08 -0.76 20.63
C LYS A 183 31.50 -1.76 19.57
N ALA A 184 32.64 -2.42 19.81
CA ALA A 184 33.08 -3.57 19.05
C ALA A 184 32.22 -4.81 19.40
N VAL A 185 31.89 -5.59 18.40
CA VAL A 185 31.05 -6.79 18.53
C VAL A 185 31.63 -7.91 17.66
N VAL A 186 31.48 -9.15 18.12
CA VAL A 186 31.82 -10.33 17.33
C VAL A 186 30.54 -11.11 17.10
N PHE A 187 30.19 -11.36 15.81
CA PHE A 187 29.09 -12.26 15.47
C PHE A 187 29.67 -13.60 14.98
N GLU A 188 29.19 -14.67 15.58
CA GLU A 188 29.34 -16.02 15.02
C GLU A 188 28.09 -16.32 14.19
N VAL A 189 28.28 -16.52 12.88
CA VAL A 189 27.19 -16.70 11.92
C VAL A 189 27.39 -18.00 11.18
N LYS A 190 26.40 -18.90 11.25
CA LYS A 190 26.36 -20.15 10.51
C LYS A 190 25.36 -20.02 9.36
N VAL A 191 25.79 -20.34 8.13
CA VAL A 191 24.94 -20.38 6.94
C VAL A 191 24.24 -21.74 6.86
N ASN A 192 22.92 -21.77 6.97
CA ASN A 192 22.12 -23.00 6.89
C ASN A 192 21.76 -23.37 5.46
N SER A 193 21.38 -22.37 4.64
CA SER A 193 21.13 -22.52 3.20
C SER A 193 21.39 -21.19 2.47
N VAL A 194 21.52 -21.29 1.16
CA VAL A 194 21.65 -20.14 0.26
C VAL A 194 20.55 -20.27 -0.77
N SER A 195 19.74 -19.23 -0.93
CA SER A 195 18.68 -19.18 -1.93
C SER A 195 18.82 -17.92 -2.77
N GLU A 196 18.33 -17.97 -3.99
CA GLU A 196 18.21 -16.78 -4.84
C GLU A 196 16.76 -16.56 -5.23
N TYR A 197 16.39 -15.31 -5.46
CA TYR A 197 15.09 -15.01 -6.04
C TYR A 197 15.10 -15.35 -7.53
N VAL A 198 14.11 -16.10 -7.95
CA VAL A 198 13.90 -16.48 -9.36
C VAL A 198 12.57 -15.90 -9.82
N LEU A 199 12.61 -15.13 -10.89
CA LEU A 199 11.41 -14.62 -11.53
C LEU A 199 10.71 -15.77 -12.27
N PRO A 200 9.40 -15.93 -12.11
CA PRO A 200 8.66 -16.87 -12.94
C PRO A 200 8.66 -16.43 -14.40
N GLU A 201 8.49 -17.37 -15.31
CA GLU A 201 8.23 -17.05 -16.71
C GLU A 201 6.75 -16.71 -16.90
N LEU A 202 6.45 -15.72 -17.73
CA LEU A 202 5.08 -15.35 -18.09
C LEU A 202 4.50 -16.41 -19.04
N THR A 203 3.88 -17.43 -18.48
CA THR A 203 3.26 -18.56 -19.22
C THR A 203 1.76 -18.63 -18.94
N ASP A 204 1.03 -19.38 -19.76
CA ASP A 204 -0.40 -19.62 -19.55
C ASP A 204 -0.69 -20.27 -18.18
N ASP A 205 0.18 -21.20 -17.75
CA ASP A 205 0.04 -21.86 -16.45
C ASP A 205 0.28 -20.86 -15.29
N PHE A 206 1.29 -19.98 -15.42
CA PHE A 206 1.53 -18.93 -14.44
C PHE A 206 0.34 -17.96 -14.34
N VAL A 207 -0.19 -17.51 -15.47
CA VAL A 207 -1.37 -16.62 -15.52
C VAL A 207 -2.58 -17.27 -14.87
N LYS A 208 -2.82 -18.55 -15.17
CA LYS A 208 -3.93 -19.31 -14.59
C LYS A 208 -3.80 -19.44 -13.07
N GLU A 209 -2.62 -19.68 -12.54
CA GLU A 209 -2.36 -19.72 -11.11
C GLU A 209 -2.51 -18.35 -10.46
N LEU A 210 -1.89 -17.32 -11.05
CA LEU A 210 -1.95 -15.94 -10.56
C LEU A 210 -3.38 -15.39 -10.43
N THR A 211 -4.27 -15.81 -11.33
CA THR A 211 -5.65 -15.29 -11.44
C THR A 211 -6.72 -16.26 -10.93
N ASP A 212 -6.34 -17.31 -10.20
CA ASP A 212 -7.24 -18.37 -9.75
C ASP A 212 -8.11 -18.96 -10.89
N GLY A 213 -7.56 -18.98 -12.12
CA GLY A 213 -8.21 -19.50 -13.32
C GLY A 213 -9.18 -18.52 -14.01
N GLU A 214 -9.26 -17.26 -13.56
CA GLU A 214 -10.08 -16.23 -14.25
C GLU A 214 -9.56 -15.97 -15.66
N TYR A 215 -8.24 -15.89 -15.85
CA TYR A 215 -7.58 -15.87 -17.14
C TYR A 215 -6.75 -17.14 -17.32
N THR A 216 -6.84 -17.74 -18.49
CA THR A 216 -6.18 -19.03 -18.76
C THR A 216 -5.07 -18.95 -19.80
N THR A 217 -4.83 -17.77 -20.36
CA THR A 217 -3.77 -17.52 -21.35
C THR A 217 -3.11 -16.17 -21.10
N VAL A 218 -1.85 -16.06 -21.49
CA VAL A 218 -1.10 -14.80 -21.46
C VAL A 218 -1.79 -13.72 -22.29
N GLU A 219 -2.34 -14.10 -23.44
CA GLU A 219 -3.06 -13.17 -24.35
C GLU A 219 -4.28 -12.55 -23.64
N ALA A 220 -5.14 -13.37 -23.02
CA ALA A 220 -6.33 -12.89 -22.32
C ALA A 220 -5.97 -12.00 -21.11
N PHE A 221 -4.90 -12.34 -20.42
CA PHE A 221 -4.39 -11.53 -19.31
C PHE A 221 -3.78 -10.20 -19.79
N ARG A 222 -3.11 -10.21 -20.95
CA ARG A 222 -2.59 -8.99 -21.59
C ARG A 222 -3.73 -8.05 -22.00
N GLU A 223 -4.79 -8.56 -22.64
CA GLU A 223 -5.96 -7.74 -22.99
C GLU A 223 -6.62 -7.12 -21.74
N TYR A 224 -6.78 -7.91 -20.67
CA TYR A 224 -7.28 -7.41 -19.40
C TYR A 224 -6.37 -6.31 -18.82
N SER A 225 -5.05 -6.53 -18.82
CA SER A 225 -4.08 -5.59 -18.28
C SER A 225 -4.07 -4.26 -19.05
N ILE A 226 -4.19 -4.31 -20.38
CA ILE A 226 -4.32 -3.12 -21.22
C ILE A 226 -5.58 -2.33 -20.83
N ASP A 227 -6.74 -3.02 -20.70
CA ASP A 227 -8.00 -2.37 -20.31
C ASP A 227 -7.89 -1.73 -18.91
N ALA A 228 -7.28 -2.43 -17.95
CA ALA A 228 -7.06 -1.92 -16.60
C ALA A 228 -6.13 -0.69 -16.58
N LEU A 229 -4.96 -0.79 -17.20
CA LEU A 229 -3.99 0.33 -17.29
C LEU A 229 -4.56 1.52 -18.04
N THR A 230 -5.38 1.28 -19.08
CA THR A 230 -6.07 2.34 -19.81
C THR A 230 -7.03 3.09 -18.91
N LYS A 231 -7.83 2.38 -18.11
CA LYS A 231 -8.76 3.00 -17.15
C LYS A 231 -8.03 3.77 -16.07
N ASP A 232 -6.95 3.23 -15.53
CA ASP A 232 -6.13 3.92 -14.53
C ASP A 232 -5.54 5.21 -15.11
N LYS A 233 -4.99 5.15 -16.32
CA LYS A 233 -4.45 6.32 -17.02
C LYS A 233 -5.51 7.39 -17.31
N GLN A 234 -6.70 6.95 -17.74
CA GLN A 234 -7.84 7.83 -17.97
C GLN A 234 -8.31 8.50 -16.68
N TYR A 235 -8.43 7.71 -15.61
CA TYR A 235 -8.78 8.18 -14.28
C TYR A 235 -7.80 9.26 -13.81
N LEU A 236 -6.51 8.94 -13.74
CA LEU A 236 -5.49 9.88 -13.28
C LEU A 236 -5.51 11.18 -14.09
N ALA A 237 -5.56 11.08 -15.42
CA ALA A 237 -5.52 12.25 -16.29
C ALA A 237 -6.73 13.19 -16.09
N VAL A 238 -7.96 12.64 -16.03
CA VAL A 238 -9.17 13.47 -15.91
C VAL A 238 -9.34 14.03 -14.49
N ILE A 239 -8.98 13.25 -13.46
CA ILE A 239 -9.06 13.70 -12.08
C ILE A 239 -8.00 14.76 -11.79
N ASP A 240 -6.76 14.56 -12.21
CA ASP A 240 -5.72 15.56 -12.06
C ASP A 240 -6.08 16.88 -12.78
N TYR A 241 -6.63 16.76 -13.98
CA TYR A 241 -7.16 17.94 -14.69
C TYR A 241 -8.23 18.67 -13.88
N LEU A 242 -9.22 17.95 -13.38
CA LEU A 242 -10.31 18.54 -12.57
C LEU A 242 -9.78 19.18 -11.29
N VAL A 243 -8.92 18.48 -10.56
CA VAL A 243 -8.36 18.98 -9.29
C VAL A 243 -7.48 20.22 -9.51
N GLN A 244 -6.65 20.24 -10.57
CA GLN A 244 -5.74 21.34 -10.84
C GLN A 244 -6.43 22.58 -11.41
N ASN A 245 -7.54 22.42 -12.13
CA ASN A 245 -8.22 23.50 -12.85
C ASN A 245 -9.54 23.94 -12.22
N SER A 246 -9.96 23.34 -11.10
CA SER A 246 -11.11 23.78 -10.31
C SER A 246 -10.66 24.72 -9.18
N GLU A 247 -11.53 25.69 -8.82
CA GLU A 247 -11.32 26.53 -7.64
C GLU A 247 -12.16 25.97 -6.48
N PHE A 248 -11.50 25.73 -5.35
CA PHE A 248 -12.12 25.15 -4.17
C PHE A 248 -12.34 26.21 -3.09
N PRO A 249 -13.42 26.13 -2.29
CA PRO A 249 -13.51 26.82 -1.01
C PRO A 249 -12.54 26.21 0.01
N GLU A 250 -12.58 26.69 1.25
CA GLU A 250 -11.85 26.04 2.35
C GLU A 250 -12.29 24.58 2.49
N LEU A 251 -11.32 23.68 2.62
CA LEU A 251 -11.57 22.25 2.84
C LEU A 251 -12.03 22.01 4.29
N ASN A 252 -12.60 20.84 4.53
CA ASN A 252 -12.96 20.42 5.88
C ASN A 252 -11.70 20.07 6.70
N GLU A 253 -11.16 21.05 7.43
CA GLU A 253 -9.94 20.87 8.22
C GLU A 253 -10.12 19.87 9.36
N GLU A 254 -11.32 19.70 9.89
CA GLU A 254 -11.63 18.68 10.90
C GLU A 254 -11.45 17.27 10.31
N TYR A 255 -11.99 17.04 9.11
CA TYR A 255 -11.80 15.77 8.39
C TYR A 255 -10.32 15.50 8.09
N ILE A 256 -9.59 16.51 7.60
CA ILE A 256 -8.17 16.36 7.24
C ILE A 256 -7.34 16.00 8.47
N THR A 257 -7.54 16.73 9.56
CA THR A 257 -6.82 16.50 10.83
C THR A 257 -7.13 15.10 11.39
N ALA A 258 -8.40 14.73 11.47
CA ALA A 258 -8.81 13.43 11.97
C ALA A 258 -8.28 12.27 11.11
N SER A 259 -8.26 12.45 9.79
CA SER A 259 -7.69 11.45 8.86
C SER A 259 -6.19 11.28 9.09
N LEU A 260 -5.44 12.38 9.21
CA LEU A 260 -4.00 12.33 9.48
C LEU A 260 -3.70 11.71 10.85
N ASP A 261 -4.47 12.06 11.87
CA ASP A 261 -4.31 11.51 13.21
C ASP A 261 -4.65 10.01 13.26
N SER A 262 -5.65 9.57 12.50
CA SER A 262 -5.95 8.15 12.34
C SER A 262 -4.76 7.39 11.75
N MET A 263 -4.10 7.93 10.73
CA MET A 263 -2.89 7.34 10.15
C MET A 263 -1.73 7.32 11.16
N LYS A 264 -1.50 8.42 11.89
CA LYS A 264 -0.46 8.45 12.94
C LYS A 264 -0.71 7.40 14.01
N ASN A 265 -1.97 7.25 14.45
CA ASN A 265 -2.36 6.25 15.44
C ASN A 265 -2.12 4.82 14.93
N TYR A 266 -2.35 4.57 13.64
CA TYR A 266 -2.03 3.29 13.02
C TYR A 266 -0.53 2.97 13.11
N TYR A 267 0.36 3.89 12.72
CA TYR A 267 1.80 3.71 12.86
C TYR A 267 2.24 3.60 14.32
N GLN A 268 1.61 4.39 15.22
CA GLN A 268 1.86 4.32 16.66
C GLN A 268 1.52 2.94 17.25
N MET A 269 0.46 2.31 16.80
CA MET A 269 0.08 0.96 17.21
C MET A 269 1.20 -0.05 16.87
N TYR A 270 1.78 0.03 15.68
CA TYR A 270 2.92 -0.82 15.33
C TYR A 270 4.16 -0.49 16.16
N ALA A 271 4.48 0.78 16.37
CA ALA A 271 5.59 1.17 17.22
C ALA A 271 5.49 0.54 18.63
N VAL A 272 4.29 0.58 19.24
CA VAL A 272 4.02 -0.07 20.52
C VAL A 272 4.20 -1.59 20.45
N MET A 273 3.75 -2.22 19.37
CA MET A 273 3.90 -3.67 19.18
C MET A 273 5.38 -4.09 19.07
N TYR A 274 6.21 -3.25 18.45
CA TYR A 274 7.66 -3.46 18.38
C TYR A 274 8.42 -2.96 19.63
N GLY A 275 7.72 -2.38 20.61
CA GLY A 275 8.33 -1.89 21.86
C GLY A 275 9.21 -0.66 21.70
N VAL A 276 9.00 0.14 20.66
CA VAL A 276 9.75 1.36 20.33
C VAL A 276 8.83 2.58 20.24
N ASP A 277 9.40 3.79 20.23
CA ASP A 277 8.62 4.99 19.91
C ASP A 277 8.33 5.11 18.40
N LEU A 278 7.39 5.99 18.04
CA LEU A 278 6.95 6.17 16.66
C LEU A 278 8.11 6.59 15.73
N GLU A 279 8.98 7.48 16.17
CA GLU A 279 10.09 7.98 15.35
C GLU A 279 11.07 6.84 15.04
N THR A 280 11.41 6.05 16.03
CA THR A 280 12.26 4.85 15.87
C THR A 280 11.61 3.83 14.94
N PHE A 281 10.30 3.57 15.10
CA PHE A 281 9.57 2.67 14.21
C PHE A 281 9.61 3.16 12.75
N MET A 282 9.34 4.44 12.51
CA MET A 282 9.38 5.04 11.17
C MET A 282 10.77 4.90 10.53
N GLN A 283 11.84 5.09 11.31
CA GLN A 283 13.21 4.90 10.82
C GLN A 283 13.50 3.42 10.49
N MET A 284 13.04 2.48 11.32
CA MET A 284 13.13 1.04 11.01
C MET A 284 12.36 0.66 9.73
N ALA A 285 11.26 1.36 9.45
CA ALA A 285 10.49 1.22 8.21
C ALA A 285 11.13 1.95 7.00
N GLY A 286 12.37 2.51 7.15
CA GLY A 286 13.08 3.21 6.08
C GLY A 286 12.67 4.67 5.88
N ILE A 287 11.85 5.23 6.77
CA ILE A 287 11.36 6.62 6.70
C ILE A 287 12.30 7.50 7.53
N ALA A 288 13.34 8.03 6.88
CA ALA A 288 14.38 8.82 7.56
C ALA A 288 13.90 10.24 7.93
N ASP A 289 13.05 10.86 7.12
CA ASP A 289 12.47 12.19 7.38
C ASP A 289 10.96 12.06 7.68
N THR A 290 10.67 11.84 8.95
CA THR A 290 9.29 11.68 9.44
C THR A 290 8.45 12.93 9.25
N LYS A 291 9.07 14.13 9.31
CA LYS A 291 8.33 15.38 9.09
C LYS A 291 7.86 15.50 7.65
N THR A 292 8.75 15.34 6.68
CA THR A 292 8.40 15.37 5.26
C THR A 292 7.36 14.30 4.94
N PHE A 293 7.50 13.10 5.50
CA PHE A 293 6.50 12.04 5.33
C PHE A 293 5.09 12.46 5.77
N TRP A 294 4.94 13.09 6.95
CA TRP A 294 3.63 13.53 7.43
C TRP A 294 3.09 14.74 6.67
N ASP A 295 3.97 15.65 6.24
CA ASP A 295 3.59 16.80 5.39
C ASP A 295 3.06 16.28 4.01
N ASP A 296 3.70 15.27 3.43
CA ASP A 296 3.27 14.62 2.18
C ASP A 296 1.94 13.87 2.36
N MET A 297 1.76 13.17 3.49
CA MET A 297 0.49 12.49 3.81
C MET A 297 -0.66 13.49 3.97
N GLU A 298 -0.45 14.62 4.65
CA GLU A 298 -1.47 15.66 4.73
C GLU A 298 -1.81 16.23 3.37
N ALA A 299 -0.80 16.50 2.53
CA ALA A 299 -1.01 16.98 1.17
C ALA A 299 -1.83 16.01 0.33
N GLU A 300 -1.59 14.69 0.47
CA GLU A 300 -2.35 13.66 -0.22
C GLU A 300 -3.80 13.56 0.29
N ILE A 301 -4.04 13.63 1.60
CA ILE A 301 -5.39 13.69 2.17
C ILE A 301 -6.16 14.88 1.59
N ARG A 302 -5.52 16.07 1.51
CA ARG A 302 -6.12 17.25 0.90
C ARG A 302 -6.41 17.08 -0.59
N ARG A 303 -5.54 16.39 -1.32
CA ARG A 303 -5.74 16.06 -2.73
C ARG A 303 -6.94 15.13 -2.90
N MET A 304 -7.02 14.07 -2.10
CA MET A 304 -8.15 13.12 -2.12
C MET A 304 -9.48 13.81 -1.77
N GLU A 305 -9.48 14.74 -0.83
CA GLU A 305 -10.69 15.50 -0.48
C GLU A 305 -11.14 16.38 -1.66
N LYS A 306 -10.22 17.06 -2.34
CA LYS A 306 -10.53 17.81 -3.57
C LYS A 306 -11.09 16.92 -4.67
N GLU A 307 -10.55 15.71 -4.82
CA GLU A 307 -11.03 14.72 -5.77
C GLU A 307 -12.48 14.32 -5.49
N ARG A 308 -12.83 14.05 -4.23
CA ARG A 308 -14.20 13.76 -3.84
C ARG A 308 -15.14 14.92 -4.13
N ILE A 309 -14.69 16.13 -3.82
CA ILE A 309 -15.46 17.37 -4.12
C ILE A 309 -15.73 17.49 -5.63
N VAL A 310 -14.72 17.33 -6.50
CA VAL A 310 -14.94 17.46 -7.94
C VAL A 310 -15.84 16.34 -8.48
N LEU A 311 -15.67 15.10 -8.03
CA LEU A 311 -16.53 13.98 -8.42
C LEU A 311 -17.99 14.26 -8.05
N TYR A 312 -18.24 14.71 -6.82
CA TYR A 312 -19.60 15.07 -6.41
C TYR A 312 -20.16 16.25 -7.19
N CYS A 313 -19.35 17.27 -7.45
CA CYS A 313 -19.73 18.41 -8.29
C CYS A 313 -20.04 17.99 -9.74
N VAL A 314 -19.27 17.06 -10.32
CA VAL A 314 -19.57 16.47 -11.64
C VAL A 314 -20.91 15.73 -11.59
N ALA A 315 -21.15 14.89 -10.58
CA ALA A 315 -22.43 14.21 -10.42
C ALA A 315 -23.63 15.16 -10.46
N LYS A 316 -23.51 16.29 -9.76
CA LYS A 316 -24.56 17.34 -9.74
C LYS A 316 -24.66 18.09 -11.06
N ALA A 317 -23.53 18.42 -11.69
CA ALA A 317 -23.51 19.16 -12.97
C ALA A 317 -24.12 18.35 -14.12
N GLU A 318 -23.88 17.02 -14.14
CA GLU A 318 -24.41 16.11 -15.14
C GLU A 318 -25.79 15.55 -14.80
N GLY A 319 -26.38 15.96 -13.66
CA GLY A 319 -27.71 15.53 -13.24
C GLY A 319 -27.80 14.06 -12.88
N ILE A 320 -26.71 13.47 -12.41
CA ILE A 320 -26.67 12.08 -11.97
C ILE A 320 -27.59 11.92 -10.75
N THR A 321 -28.53 11.01 -10.84
CA THR A 321 -29.50 10.69 -9.77
C THR A 321 -29.50 9.18 -9.52
N LEU A 322 -29.83 8.79 -8.31
CA LEU A 322 -29.89 7.40 -7.89
C LEU A 322 -31.35 6.95 -7.75
N THR A 323 -31.64 5.76 -8.23
CA THR A 323 -32.87 5.06 -7.90
C THR A 323 -32.74 4.32 -6.57
N GLU A 324 -33.86 4.02 -5.91
CA GLU A 324 -33.85 3.23 -4.68
C GLU A 324 -33.27 1.82 -4.89
N GLU A 325 -33.48 1.25 -6.07
CA GLU A 325 -32.92 -0.05 -6.44
C GLU A 325 -31.38 0.00 -6.54
N GLU A 326 -30.84 1.02 -7.21
CA GLU A 326 -29.38 1.21 -7.33
C GLU A 326 -28.75 1.45 -5.96
N PHE A 327 -29.34 2.32 -5.15
CA PHE A 327 -28.88 2.56 -3.79
C PHE A 327 -28.86 1.27 -2.95
N THR A 328 -29.99 0.54 -2.91
CA THR A 328 -30.11 -0.67 -2.09
C THR A 328 -29.08 -1.72 -2.51
N LYS A 329 -28.89 -1.90 -3.81
CA LYS A 329 -27.90 -2.84 -4.36
C LYS A 329 -26.48 -2.46 -3.95
N TYR A 330 -26.09 -1.21 -4.18
CA TYR A 330 -24.77 -0.71 -3.81
C TYR A 330 -24.50 -0.81 -2.32
N ALA A 331 -25.42 -0.32 -1.50
CA ALA A 331 -25.31 -0.35 -0.05
C ALA A 331 -25.22 -1.79 0.50
N THR A 332 -25.93 -2.76 -0.14
CA THR A 332 -25.85 -4.17 0.22
C THR A 332 -24.45 -4.75 -0.13
N GLU A 333 -23.99 -4.53 -1.36
CA GLU A 333 -22.65 -4.98 -1.81
C GLU A 333 -21.55 -4.39 -0.89
N LEU A 334 -21.70 -3.13 -0.50
CA LEU A 334 -20.79 -2.47 0.42
C LEU A 334 -20.86 -3.05 1.83
N ALA A 335 -22.05 -3.26 2.39
CA ALA A 335 -22.26 -3.90 3.69
C ALA A 335 -21.64 -5.31 3.75
N GLU A 336 -21.81 -6.11 2.70
CA GLU A 336 -21.21 -7.44 2.57
C GLU A 336 -19.67 -7.40 2.62
N SER A 337 -19.05 -6.38 2.02
CA SER A 337 -17.60 -6.20 2.09
C SER A 337 -17.09 -5.93 3.50
N TYR A 338 -17.94 -5.34 4.36
CA TYR A 338 -17.68 -5.16 5.80
C TYR A 338 -18.15 -6.34 6.66
N GLN A 339 -18.64 -7.43 6.06
CA GLN A 339 -19.21 -8.57 6.77
C GLN A 339 -20.41 -8.18 7.66
N GLN A 340 -21.19 -7.18 7.23
CA GLN A 340 -22.36 -6.64 7.89
C GLN A 340 -23.62 -6.90 7.07
N THR A 341 -24.78 -6.91 7.74
CA THR A 341 -26.06 -6.79 7.04
C THR A 341 -26.27 -5.33 6.61
N LEU A 342 -27.12 -5.10 5.59
CA LEU A 342 -27.46 -3.75 5.17
C LEU A 342 -28.02 -2.90 6.32
N GLU A 343 -28.84 -3.50 7.20
CA GLU A 343 -29.42 -2.84 8.36
C GLU A 343 -28.34 -2.36 9.33
N GLN A 344 -27.43 -3.26 9.73
CA GLN A 344 -26.26 -2.92 10.60
C GLN A 344 -25.38 -1.83 9.98
N PHE A 345 -25.11 -1.95 8.68
CA PHE A 345 -24.28 -0.99 7.95
C PHE A 345 -24.90 0.41 7.94
N LEU A 346 -26.24 0.52 7.73
CA LEU A 346 -26.93 1.82 7.71
C LEU A 346 -27.29 2.35 9.11
N GLU A 347 -27.23 1.53 10.17
CA GLU A 347 -27.29 2.01 11.56
C GLU A 347 -26.00 2.74 11.96
N GLU A 348 -24.85 2.29 11.47
CA GLU A 348 -23.55 2.88 11.76
C GLU A 348 -23.21 4.06 10.83
N ARG A 349 -23.86 4.16 9.67
CA ARG A 349 -23.54 5.15 8.63
C ARG A 349 -24.82 5.83 8.12
N GLU A 350 -24.82 7.15 8.16
CA GLU A 350 -25.94 7.90 7.62
C GLU A 350 -26.13 7.61 6.12
N ARG A 351 -27.34 7.24 5.72
CA ARG A 351 -27.73 6.98 4.34
C ARG A 351 -27.21 8.02 3.35
N LYS A 352 -27.28 9.31 3.73
CA LYS A 352 -26.83 10.45 2.93
C LYS A 352 -25.39 10.30 2.45
N TYR A 353 -24.48 9.86 3.30
CA TYR A 353 -23.07 9.72 2.94
C TYR A 353 -22.83 8.52 2.01
N VAL A 354 -23.60 7.44 2.19
CA VAL A 354 -23.58 6.29 1.28
C VAL A 354 -24.11 6.70 -0.10
N GLU A 355 -25.17 7.53 -0.16
CA GLU A 355 -25.67 8.10 -1.42
C GLU A 355 -24.65 8.99 -2.10
N GLN A 356 -23.96 9.87 -1.37
CA GLN A 356 -22.91 10.73 -1.92
C GLN A 356 -21.74 9.91 -2.47
N SER A 357 -21.35 8.83 -1.80
CA SER A 357 -20.30 7.93 -2.29
C SER A 357 -20.69 7.25 -3.60
N LEU A 358 -21.92 6.74 -3.70
CA LEU A 358 -22.41 6.15 -4.94
C LEU A 358 -22.54 7.19 -6.07
N MET A 359 -22.94 8.41 -5.76
CA MET A 359 -22.97 9.49 -6.76
C MET A 359 -21.58 9.82 -7.30
N MET A 360 -20.54 9.83 -6.45
CA MET A 360 -19.16 10.04 -6.88
C MET A 360 -18.67 8.89 -7.75
N GLU A 361 -19.01 7.64 -7.42
CA GLU A 361 -18.70 6.47 -8.24
C GLU A 361 -19.34 6.58 -9.63
N ARG A 362 -20.61 6.98 -9.71
CA ARG A 362 -21.32 7.19 -10.98
C ARG A 362 -20.73 8.35 -11.78
N ALA A 363 -20.27 9.41 -11.11
CA ALA A 363 -19.57 10.51 -11.77
C ALA A 363 -18.24 10.06 -12.37
N LEU A 364 -17.51 9.20 -11.68
CA LEU A 364 -16.29 8.61 -12.20
C LEU A 364 -16.57 7.72 -13.41
N GLU A 365 -17.56 6.83 -13.36
CA GLU A 365 -17.99 6.03 -14.52
C GLU A 365 -18.31 6.94 -15.73
N PHE A 366 -19.10 7.99 -15.48
CA PHE A 366 -19.44 8.96 -16.53
C PHE A 366 -18.19 9.62 -17.13
N LEU A 367 -17.23 10.06 -16.29
CA LEU A 367 -16.00 10.67 -16.76
C LEU A 367 -15.18 9.71 -17.63
N LEU A 368 -14.99 8.45 -17.18
CA LEU A 368 -14.23 7.45 -17.92
C LEU A 368 -14.88 7.04 -19.24
N GLU A 369 -16.22 7.01 -19.32
CA GLU A 369 -16.96 6.75 -20.55
C GLU A 369 -16.87 7.91 -21.54
N ASN A 370 -16.56 9.11 -21.09
CA ASN A 370 -16.53 10.35 -21.88
C ASN A 370 -15.12 10.91 -22.12
N VAL A 371 -14.05 10.19 -21.82
CA VAL A 371 -12.70 10.55 -22.27
C VAL A 371 -12.50 10.16 -23.74
N THR A 372 -11.58 10.82 -24.42
CA THR A 372 -11.20 10.49 -25.80
C THR A 372 -9.75 10.05 -25.85
N GLU A 373 -9.47 8.94 -26.52
CA GLU A 373 -8.09 8.53 -26.78
C GLU A 373 -7.46 9.41 -27.87
N LYS A 374 -6.21 9.82 -27.64
CA LYS A 374 -5.37 10.48 -28.63
C LYS A 374 -4.57 9.50 -29.46
#